data_f09adc6b54aedfbdd0b1e597f986cbd4
#
_entry.id   f09adc6b54aedfbdd0b1e597f986cbd4
#
_cell.length_a   1.000
_cell.length_b   1.000
_cell.length_c   1.000
_cell.angle_alpha   90.00
_cell.angle_beta   90.00
_cell.angle_gamma   90.00
#
_symmetry.space_group_name_H-M   'P 1'
#
loop_
_entity.id
_entity.type
_entity.pdbx_description
1 polymer ?
#
loop_
_entity_poly.entity_id
_entity_poly.type
_entity_poly.pdbx_seq_one_letter_code
_entity_poly.pdbx_strand_id
1 'polypeptide(L)'
;MTFTGTPYDTAAFARASLGELSATVLPGTPVRTEVLYGRQRVAVLTKGARTVLVSGPERTFTENKQPFTDAFVRLVPDPALEPGRRLKPGWGNSPAGGTWSVYGGTPGDADFAVRKGAATMLLKDTEAGRYATLTDDGISDVDVTCEAAFDKVPVGNACSFALLFGYRGGGAHCRARLSFTTKGEVDLRVEKVSDGRTVVLAEAGPLATGVRAGDAWRIRVRRQGAKAQITAWPAAGAEPARPTAEVEDVGAGSRSGRVGVRGFASPGCTNLPVTLTVSRFEVVSGTWETPPSVTHRDWVRLLEVPFDGEWTPAVEATVRGWAGSMAPDVLSYAAMFLPGAPRVRGADPRVAGADVLGEAGYGKPDSQGLLPVGADFHDYMEQPWTFPDATKRPEEGQRGKLDCSGYVRMVYGFHMGVGMVAGKDPAKEALPRKSGAMVDFAPGVRVAQRAEGGGSAPDLRQLQPGDLLLFDVNDREGDPVDPDAYAVDHVAVYLGPDQAGKRRFLSSRKSADGPTMADISGASTLESPGIYADSLHTIHRV
;
A
#
# COMPACT_ATOMS: atom_id res chain seq x y z
N MET A 1 -2.67 7.78 -8.47
CA MET A 1 -3.54 7.99 -9.64
C MET A 1 -2.85 8.94 -10.57
N THR A 2 -2.31 8.46 -11.66
CA THR A 2 -1.73 9.30 -12.72
C THR A 2 -2.77 9.39 -13.84
N PHE A 3 -3.16 10.60 -14.20
CA PHE A 3 -3.94 10.84 -15.41
C PHE A 3 -2.95 10.86 -16.57
N THR A 4 -2.72 9.71 -17.21
CA THR A 4 -1.95 9.59 -18.44
C THR A 4 -2.93 9.51 -19.60
N GLY A 5 -3.56 10.61 -19.94
CA GLY A 5 -4.35 10.73 -21.15
C GLY A 5 -3.85 11.92 -21.94
N THR A 6 -3.61 11.76 -23.24
CA THR A 6 -3.70 12.88 -24.19
C THR A 6 -4.92 13.72 -23.82
N PRO A 7 -4.86 15.07 -23.93
CA PRO A 7 -6.02 15.88 -23.65
C PRO A 7 -7.16 15.32 -24.49
N TYR A 8 -8.05 14.65 -23.80
CA TYR A 8 -9.27 14.13 -24.39
C TYR A 8 -9.99 15.31 -25.01
N ASP A 9 -10.54 15.09 -26.16
CA ASP A 9 -11.56 15.99 -26.65
C ASP A 9 -12.71 16.00 -25.63
N THR A 10 -12.52 16.79 -24.57
CA THR A 10 -13.50 17.01 -23.51
C THR A 10 -14.80 17.61 -24.05
N ALA A 11 -14.77 18.10 -25.29
CA ALA A 11 -15.93 18.55 -26.00
C ALA A 11 -16.93 17.42 -26.32
N ALA A 12 -16.48 16.17 -26.49
CA ALA A 12 -17.37 15.05 -26.78
C ALA A 12 -18.22 14.58 -25.58
N PHE A 13 -17.81 14.93 -24.33
CA PHE A 13 -18.53 14.59 -23.09
C PHE A 13 -18.98 15.80 -22.26
N ALA A 14 -18.94 17.00 -22.83
CA ALA A 14 -19.49 18.18 -22.15
C ALA A 14 -20.99 17.97 -21.86
N ARG A 15 -21.41 18.26 -20.63
CA ARG A 15 -22.81 18.12 -20.13
C ARG A 15 -23.88 18.64 -21.09
N ALA A 16 -23.56 19.61 -21.94
CA ALA A 16 -24.48 20.26 -22.86
C ALA A 16 -24.65 19.55 -24.21
N SER A 17 -23.89 18.50 -24.51
CA SER A 17 -23.82 17.91 -25.85
C SER A 17 -24.31 16.46 -25.94
N LEU A 18 -24.68 15.80 -24.86
CA LEU A 18 -25.33 14.51 -24.94
C LEU A 18 -26.75 14.70 -25.50
N GLY A 19 -26.99 14.26 -26.74
CA GLY A 19 -28.31 14.19 -27.34
C GLY A 19 -29.23 13.18 -26.63
N GLU A 20 -30.18 12.61 -27.34
CA GLU A 20 -31.08 11.60 -26.79
C GLU A 20 -30.33 10.36 -26.29
N LEU A 21 -30.60 9.94 -25.05
CA LEU A 21 -30.08 8.70 -24.48
C LEU A 21 -31.11 7.59 -24.67
N SER A 22 -30.65 6.41 -25.03
CA SER A 22 -31.46 5.21 -25.09
C SER A 22 -31.10 4.25 -23.97
N ALA A 23 -32.08 3.67 -23.30
CA ALA A 23 -31.89 2.68 -22.25
C ALA A 23 -32.39 1.32 -22.73
N THR A 24 -31.55 0.30 -22.56
CA THR A 24 -31.87 -1.08 -22.96
C THR A 24 -31.69 -2.01 -21.78
N VAL A 25 -32.70 -2.80 -21.46
CA VAL A 25 -32.63 -3.82 -20.42
C VAL A 25 -31.82 -5.00 -20.95
N LEU A 26 -30.74 -5.36 -20.22
CA LEU A 26 -29.94 -6.53 -20.51
C LEU A 26 -30.45 -7.74 -19.72
N PRO A 27 -30.62 -8.90 -20.36
CA PRO A 27 -31.03 -10.10 -19.66
C PRO A 27 -29.96 -10.56 -18.66
N GLY A 28 -30.39 -11.16 -17.56
CA GLY A 28 -29.48 -11.72 -16.54
C GLY A 28 -30.02 -11.56 -15.13
N THR A 29 -29.33 -12.12 -14.18
CA THR A 29 -29.59 -11.98 -12.73
C THR A 29 -28.29 -11.52 -12.07
N PRO A 30 -28.27 -10.31 -11.51
CA PRO A 30 -29.31 -9.29 -11.50
C PRO A 30 -29.59 -8.65 -12.88
N VAL A 31 -30.78 -8.07 -13.03
CA VAL A 31 -31.18 -7.33 -14.24
C VAL A 31 -30.39 -6.03 -14.32
N ARG A 32 -29.87 -5.72 -15.50
CA ARG A 32 -29.12 -4.49 -15.76
C ARG A 32 -29.79 -3.66 -16.85
N THR A 33 -29.58 -2.36 -16.80
CA THR A 33 -29.97 -1.41 -17.84
C THR A 33 -28.74 -0.73 -18.38
N GLU A 34 -28.46 -0.91 -19.66
CA GLU A 34 -27.38 -0.21 -20.37
C GLU A 34 -27.93 1.06 -20.99
N VAL A 35 -27.25 2.17 -20.79
CA VAL A 35 -27.59 3.48 -21.32
C VAL A 35 -26.59 3.86 -22.39
N LEU A 36 -27.08 4.20 -23.58
CA LEU A 36 -26.30 4.49 -24.75
C LEU A 36 -26.56 5.92 -25.27
N TYR A 37 -25.53 6.54 -25.79
CA TYR A 37 -25.58 7.69 -26.69
C TYR A 37 -25.16 7.23 -28.09
N GLY A 38 -26.09 7.06 -28.99
CA GLY A 38 -25.85 6.36 -30.23
C GLY A 38 -25.37 4.92 -30.01
N ARG A 39 -24.13 4.60 -30.33
CA ARG A 39 -23.53 3.28 -30.06
C ARG A 39 -22.59 3.27 -28.85
N GLN A 40 -22.40 4.41 -28.22
CA GLN A 40 -21.44 4.56 -27.14
C GLN A 40 -22.13 4.33 -25.79
N ARG A 41 -21.60 3.42 -24.98
CA ARG A 41 -22.06 3.20 -23.62
C ARG A 41 -21.78 4.45 -22.77
N VAL A 42 -22.81 4.96 -22.11
CA VAL A 42 -22.76 6.08 -21.16
C VAL A 42 -22.81 5.58 -19.73
N ALA A 43 -23.71 4.62 -19.44
CA ALA A 43 -23.84 4.06 -18.11
C ALA A 43 -24.36 2.62 -18.12
N VAL A 44 -24.16 1.92 -17.00
CA VAL A 44 -24.80 0.65 -16.68
C VAL A 44 -25.36 0.74 -15.26
N LEU A 45 -26.65 0.53 -15.13
CA LEU A 45 -27.37 0.47 -13.86
C LEU A 45 -27.78 -0.98 -13.57
N THR A 46 -27.86 -1.33 -12.30
CA THR A 46 -28.28 -2.67 -11.87
C THR A 46 -29.48 -2.55 -10.96
N LYS A 47 -30.57 -3.28 -11.29
CA LYS A 47 -31.78 -3.27 -10.47
C LYS A 47 -31.48 -3.72 -9.05
N GLY A 48 -31.88 -2.92 -8.07
CA GLY A 48 -31.67 -3.15 -6.64
C GLY A 48 -30.34 -2.63 -6.10
N ALA A 49 -29.42 -2.13 -6.95
CA ALA A 49 -28.17 -1.54 -6.52
C ALA A 49 -28.19 -0.01 -6.64
N ARG A 50 -27.37 0.65 -5.79
CA ARG A 50 -27.11 2.10 -5.87
C ARG A 50 -25.93 2.41 -6.77
N THR A 51 -24.99 1.48 -6.93
CA THR A 51 -23.80 1.67 -7.79
C THR A 51 -24.19 1.69 -9.26
N VAL A 52 -23.66 2.69 -9.96
CA VAL A 52 -23.82 2.88 -11.41
C VAL A 52 -22.44 3.02 -12.02
N LEU A 53 -22.15 2.23 -13.05
CA LEU A 53 -20.97 2.46 -13.89
C LEU A 53 -21.28 3.58 -14.87
N VAL A 54 -20.47 4.63 -14.88
CA VAL A 54 -20.59 5.75 -15.81
C VAL A 54 -19.32 5.83 -16.63
N SER A 55 -19.42 5.89 -17.94
CA SER A 55 -18.28 6.08 -18.81
C SER A 55 -17.75 7.51 -18.69
N GLY A 56 -16.44 7.63 -18.49
CA GLY A 56 -15.78 8.93 -18.29
C GLY A 56 -14.37 8.97 -18.88
N PRO A 57 -13.57 9.97 -18.48
CA PRO A 57 -12.17 10.02 -18.84
C PRO A 57 -11.43 8.76 -18.44
N GLU A 58 -10.48 8.33 -19.28
CA GLU A 58 -9.63 7.19 -18.98
C GLU A 58 -8.72 7.51 -17.77
N ARG A 59 -8.56 6.53 -16.90
CA ARG A 59 -7.70 6.63 -15.72
C ARG A 59 -6.99 5.32 -15.44
N THR A 60 -5.82 5.42 -14.84
CA THR A 60 -4.98 4.30 -14.46
C THR A 60 -4.82 4.25 -12.95
N PHE A 61 -5.11 3.10 -12.37
CA PHE A 61 -4.77 2.76 -11.00
C PHE A 61 -3.49 1.94 -11.03
N THR A 62 -2.50 2.36 -10.27
CA THR A 62 -1.25 1.62 -10.11
C THR A 62 -0.78 1.77 -8.68
N GLU A 63 -0.24 0.72 -8.15
CA GLU A 63 0.44 0.75 -6.88
C GLU A 63 1.93 0.81 -7.15
N ASN A 64 2.57 1.89 -6.73
CA ASN A 64 4.00 1.89 -6.60
C ASN A 64 4.36 0.85 -5.53
N LYS A 65 4.99 -0.25 -5.93
CA LYS A 65 5.56 -1.23 -4.98
C LYS A 65 6.74 -0.59 -4.25
N GLN A 66 6.45 0.42 -3.44
CA GLN A 66 7.42 1.08 -2.56
C GLN A 66 6.83 1.05 -1.16
N PRO A 67 6.75 -0.16 -0.54
CA PRO A 67 6.11 -0.32 0.76
C PRO A 67 6.76 0.51 1.87
N PHE A 68 7.88 1.17 1.60
CA PHE A 68 8.65 1.94 2.58
C PHE A 68 8.90 3.39 2.16
N THR A 69 8.30 3.88 1.08
CA THR A 69 8.23 5.32 0.77
C THR A 69 7.58 6.00 1.97
N ASP A 70 8.09 6.99 2.56
CA ASP A 70 7.61 7.62 3.80
C ASP A 70 7.81 6.80 5.10
N ALA A 71 8.67 5.75 5.07
CA ALA A 71 8.94 4.90 6.23
C ALA A 71 9.28 5.66 7.52
N PHE A 72 9.69 6.91 7.43
CA PHE A 72 10.13 7.70 8.58
C PHE A 72 9.19 8.84 8.97
N VAL A 73 8.28 9.26 8.09
CA VAL A 73 7.42 10.44 8.32
C VAL A 73 6.50 10.24 9.51
N ARG A 74 5.98 9.03 9.70
CA ARG A 74 4.99 8.70 10.73
C ARG A 74 5.55 8.26 12.05
N LEU A 75 6.85 8.01 12.11
CA LEU A 75 7.52 7.63 13.35
C LEU A 75 7.82 8.85 14.24
N VAL A 76 7.53 10.05 13.76
CA VAL A 76 7.65 11.28 14.56
C VAL A 76 6.31 11.52 15.25
N PRO A 77 6.21 11.32 16.59
CA PRO A 77 5.06 11.78 17.33
C PRO A 77 4.90 13.28 17.10
N ASP A 78 3.70 13.73 16.81
CA ASP A 78 3.40 15.15 16.83
C ASP A 78 3.58 15.65 18.28
N PRO A 79 4.56 16.50 18.57
CA PRO A 79 4.80 16.99 19.90
C PRO A 79 3.61 17.82 20.45
N ALA A 80 2.69 18.26 19.59
CA ALA A 80 1.46 18.93 19.98
C ALA A 80 0.38 17.95 20.47
N LEU A 81 0.45 16.67 20.09
CA LEU A 81 -0.56 15.67 20.44
C LEU A 81 -0.25 14.88 21.72
N GLU A 82 1.01 14.82 22.16
CA GLU A 82 1.40 14.10 23.38
C GLU A 82 2.51 14.84 24.15
N PRO A 83 2.19 15.87 24.94
CA PRO A 83 3.16 16.50 25.82
C PRO A 83 3.71 15.49 26.84
N GLY A 84 5.02 15.23 26.80
CA GLY A 84 5.69 14.38 27.79
C GLY A 84 6.01 12.96 27.38
N ARG A 85 5.60 12.46 26.22
CA ARG A 85 5.99 11.14 25.73
C ARG A 85 7.42 11.16 25.20
N ARG A 86 8.32 10.50 25.92
CA ARG A 86 9.70 10.28 25.40
C ARG A 86 9.62 9.38 24.18
N LEU A 87 10.22 9.81 23.06
CA LEU A 87 10.46 8.95 21.90
C LEU A 87 11.19 7.70 22.37
N LYS A 88 10.68 6.51 22.05
CA LYS A 88 11.42 5.29 22.25
C LYS A 88 12.67 5.35 21.35
N PRO A 89 13.86 5.00 21.87
CA PRO A 89 15.04 4.84 21.02
C PRO A 89 14.78 3.83 19.90
N GLY A 90 15.47 4.00 18.77
CA GLY A 90 15.28 3.15 17.60
C GLY A 90 14.52 3.83 16.46
N TRP A 91 14.25 3.09 15.40
CA TRP A 91 13.50 3.58 14.25
C TRP A 91 12.03 3.12 14.23
N GLY A 92 11.64 2.28 15.18
CA GLY A 92 10.26 1.83 15.34
C GLY A 92 9.75 0.95 14.21
N ASN A 93 8.45 1.03 13.94
CA ASN A 93 7.79 0.30 12.87
C ASN A 93 7.82 1.11 11.58
N SER A 94 7.98 0.43 10.45
CA SER A 94 7.74 1.03 9.16
C SER A 94 6.23 1.23 8.95
N PRO A 95 5.77 2.40 8.48
CA PRO A 95 4.36 2.62 8.19
C PRO A 95 3.80 1.68 7.11
N ALA A 96 4.66 1.24 6.22
CA ALA A 96 4.31 0.34 5.13
C ALA A 96 4.53 -1.14 5.47
N GLY A 97 4.81 -1.44 6.74
CA GLY A 97 5.00 -2.79 7.27
C GLY A 97 6.42 -3.09 7.73
N GLY A 98 6.51 -4.08 8.61
CA GLY A 98 7.74 -4.48 9.24
C GLY A 98 8.23 -3.55 10.36
N THR A 99 9.20 -4.03 11.10
CA THR A 99 9.82 -3.31 12.20
C THR A 99 11.31 -3.10 11.90
N TRP A 100 11.81 -1.92 12.20
CA TRP A 100 13.23 -1.66 12.12
C TRP A 100 13.96 -2.28 13.31
N SER A 101 14.81 -3.25 13.05
CA SER A 101 15.76 -3.77 14.03
C SER A 101 17.05 -2.97 13.97
N VAL A 102 17.41 -2.31 15.06
CA VAL A 102 18.62 -1.48 15.16
C VAL A 102 19.62 -2.10 16.13
N TYR A 103 20.92 -2.03 15.80
CA TYR A 103 21.98 -2.59 16.63
C TYR A 103 23.36 -2.00 16.29
N GLY A 104 24.36 -2.33 17.11
CA GLY A 104 25.73 -1.84 16.96
C GLY A 104 25.95 -0.47 17.59
N GLY A 105 25.05 -0.03 18.45
CA GLY A 105 25.14 1.25 19.15
C GLY A 105 25.20 1.11 20.67
N THR A 106 24.94 2.21 21.35
CA THR A 106 24.80 2.25 22.80
C THR A 106 23.62 1.36 23.23
N PRO A 107 23.74 0.62 24.35
CA PRO A 107 22.63 -0.17 24.86
C PRO A 107 21.32 0.64 24.95
N GLY A 108 20.21 0.03 24.55
CA GLY A 108 18.91 0.70 24.52
C GLY A 108 18.64 1.55 23.27
N ASP A 109 19.40 1.34 22.20
CA ASP A 109 19.22 1.95 20.87
C ASP A 109 19.30 3.49 20.86
N ALA A 110 19.95 4.10 21.88
CA ALA A 110 20.02 5.55 22.04
C ALA A 110 20.71 6.30 20.88
N ASP A 111 21.47 5.56 20.05
CA ASP A 111 22.15 6.12 18.87
C ASP A 111 21.22 6.23 17.65
N PHE A 112 19.97 5.75 17.76
CA PHE A 112 18.99 5.73 16.68
C PHE A 112 17.77 6.55 17.06
N ALA A 113 17.31 7.39 16.14
CA ALA A 113 16.12 8.19 16.36
C ALA A 113 15.44 8.50 15.01
N VAL A 114 14.15 8.84 15.06
CA VAL A 114 13.43 9.44 13.95
C VAL A 114 13.04 10.85 14.33
N ARG A 115 13.37 11.83 13.49
CA ARG A 115 13.11 13.25 13.72
C ARG A 115 12.72 13.93 12.42
N LYS A 116 11.63 14.70 12.43
CA LYS A 116 11.18 15.51 11.28
C LYS A 116 11.11 14.71 9.97
N GLY A 117 10.61 13.48 10.02
CA GLY A 117 10.48 12.65 8.84
C GLY A 117 11.78 12.04 8.29
N ALA A 118 12.83 12.01 9.09
CA ALA A 118 14.08 11.35 8.73
C ALA A 118 14.61 10.50 9.89
N ALA A 119 15.21 9.38 9.54
CA ALA A 119 15.87 8.48 10.50
C ALA A 119 17.32 8.90 10.71
N THR A 120 17.82 8.81 11.92
CA THR A 120 19.20 9.19 12.26
C THR A 120 19.95 8.06 12.95
N MET A 121 21.25 7.97 12.66
CA MET A 121 22.23 7.14 13.36
C MET A 121 23.36 8.03 13.86
N LEU A 122 23.65 7.96 15.16
CA LEU A 122 24.76 8.70 15.76
C LEU A 122 26.01 7.82 15.84
N LEU A 123 27.03 8.16 15.08
CA LEU A 123 28.32 7.47 15.08
C LEU A 123 29.23 8.12 16.16
N LYS A 124 29.39 7.45 17.29
CA LYS A 124 30.15 7.95 18.45
C LYS A 124 31.57 7.42 18.52
N ASP A 125 31.80 6.29 17.86
CA ASP A 125 33.05 5.55 17.91
C ASP A 125 33.40 4.97 16.54
N THR A 126 34.62 4.47 16.41
CA THR A 126 35.15 3.86 15.18
C THR A 126 35.19 2.32 15.24
N GLU A 127 34.71 1.71 16.31
CA GLU A 127 34.86 0.27 16.54
C GLU A 127 33.72 -0.53 15.98
N ALA A 128 32.49 0.01 16.01
CA ALA A 128 31.29 -0.70 15.61
C ALA A 128 30.46 0.05 14.57
N GLY A 129 29.99 -0.69 13.56
CA GLY A 129 28.97 -0.18 12.63
C GLY A 129 27.61 -0.08 13.33
N ARG A 130 26.84 0.94 12.95
CA ARG A 130 25.41 1.07 13.31
C ARG A 130 24.58 0.48 12.17
N TYR A 131 23.66 -0.40 12.52
CA TYR A 131 22.82 -1.11 11.56
C TYR A 131 21.36 -0.85 11.86
N ALA A 132 20.58 -0.63 10.82
CA ALA A 132 19.12 -0.67 10.87
C ALA A 132 18.63 -1.56 9.74
N THR A 133 17.87 -2.62 10.05
CA THR A 133 17.36 -3.58 9.08
C THR A 133 15.87 -3.75 9.25
N LEU A 134 15.13 -3.90 8.14
CA LEU A 134 13.72 -4.24 8.16
C LEU A 134 13.54 -5.73 8.42
N THR A 135 12.55 -6.07 9.23
CA THR A 135 12.28 -7.44 9.69
C THR A 135 11.52 -8.31 8.69
N ASP A 136 11.33 -7.89 7.47
CA ASP A 136 10.83 -8.77 6.41
C ASP A 136 11.98 -9.66 5.90
N ASP A 137 11.93 -10.95 6.21
CA ASP A 137 12.96 -11.94 5.86
C ASP A 137 12.74 -12.57 4.48
N GLY A 138 11.64 -12.23 3.79
CA GLY A 138 11.22 -12.85 2.52
C GLY A 138 11.83 -12.25 1.26
N ILE A 139 12.67 -11.22 1.35
CA ILE A 139 13.15 -10.44 0.20
C ILE A 139 14.34 -11.13 -0.45
N SER A 140 14.17 -11.62 -1.68
CA SER A 140 15.25 -12.20 -2.49
C SER A 140 15.69 -11.26 -3.61
N ASP A 141 14.80 -10.98 -4.54
CA ASP A 141 15.00 -10.00 -5.59
C ASP A 141 14.45 -8.65 -5.11
N VAL A 142 15.21 -7.58 -5.33
CA VAL A 142 14.90 -6.30 -4.73
C VAL A 142 15.39 -5.14 -5.59
N ASP A 143 14.59 -4.07 -5.62
CA ASP A 143 14.98 -2.74 -6.05
C ASP A 143 14.86 -1.83 -4.83
N VAL A 144 15.97 -1.42 -4.27
CA VAL A 144 16.00 -0.62 -3.05
C VAL A 144 16.81 0.65 -3.24
N THR A 145 16.25 1.78 -2.80
CA THR A 145 16.88 3.10 -2.86
C THR A 145 16.99 3.68 -1.46
N CYS A 146 18.16 4.19 -1.12
CA CYS A 146 18.42 4.91 0.12
C CYS A 146 18.99 6.29 -0.19
N GLU A 147 18.47 7.34 0.47
CA GLU A 147 19.05 8.69 0.47
C GLU A 147 19.55 9.02 1.85
N ALA A 148 20.83 9.44 1.93
CA ALA A 148 21.41 9.80 3.21
C ALA A 148 22.48 10.89 3.09
N ALA A 149 22.71 11.59 4.22
CA ALA A 149 23.73 12.63 4.36
C ALA A 149 24.42 12.54 5.72
N PHE A 150 25.66 13.00 5.78
CA PHE A 150 26.38 13.24 7.04
C PHE A 150 26.30 14.71 7.44
N ASP A 151 26.13 14.97 8.73
CA ASP A 151 26.10 16.33 9.30
C ASP A 151 27.46 17.03 9.29
N LYS A 152 28.55 16.28 9.05
CA LYS A 152 29.94 16.78 9.03
C LYS A 152 30.76 16.10 7.93
N VAL A 153 31.71 16.82 7.37
CA VAL A 153 32.82 16.22 6.62
C VAL A 153 33.74 15.51 7.61
N PRO A 154 34.11 14.24 7.38
CA PRO A 154 34.94 13.50 8.30
C PRO A 154 36.38 14.08 8.35
N VAL A 155 36.98 13.99 9.53
CA VAL A 155 38.39 14.42 9.79
C VAL A 155 39.19 13.22 10.30
N GLY A 156 40.44 13.11 9.85
CA GLY A 156 41.32 12.00 10.20
C GLY A 156 41.12 10.78 9.32
N ASN A 157 39.91 10.25 9.20
CA ASN A 157 39.56 9.17 8.27
C ASN A 157 38.09 9.26 7.83
N ALA A 158 37.71 8.44 6.86
CA ALA A 158 36.40 8.46 6.20
C ALA A 158 35.25 8.03 7.11
N CYS A 159 34.06 8.60 6.86
CA CYS A 159 32.78 8.02 7.25
C CYS A 159 32.10 7.38 6.06
N SER A 160 31.26 6.38 6.30
CA SER A 160 30.55 5.69 5.23
C SER A 160 29.14 5.32 5.64
N PHE A 161 28.22 5.32 4.67
CA PHE A 161 26.98 4.59 4.81
C PHE A 161 26.85 3.52 3.72
N ALA A 162 26.11 2.47 4.01
CA ALA A 162 25.91 1.38 3.07
C ALA A 162 24.46 0.95 3.05
N LEU A 163 23.97 0.66 1.87
CA LEU A 163 22.70 -0.01 1.64
C LEU A 163 22.93 -1.51 1.74
N LEU A 164 22.20 -2.17 2.66
CA LEU A 164 22.30 -3.61 2.92
C LEU A 164 21.23 -4.34 2.12
N PHE A 165 21.61 -5.49 1.58
CA PHE A 165 20.68 -6.40 0.89
C PHE A 165 21.08 -7.86 1.10
N GLY A 166 20.09 -8.76 1.07
CA GLY A 166 20.31 -10.17 1.41
C GLY A 166 20.87 -10.36 2.82
N TYR A 167 20.48 -9.49 3.76
CA TYR A 167 21.02 -9.47 5.11
C TYR A 167 20.40 -10.59 5.96
N ARG A 168 21.23 -11.45 6.51
CA ARG A 168 20.85 -12.57 7.40
C ARG A 168 21.57 -12.50 8.74
N GLY A 169 22.37 -11.46 8.94
CA GLY A 169 23.18 -11.22 10.14
C GLY A 169 24.45 -10.47 9.80
N GLY A 170 25.16 -9.99 10.82
CA GLY A 170 26.40 -9.22 10.64
C GLY A 170 27.49 -9.96 9.86
N GLY A 171 27.49 -11.29 9.91
CA GLY A 171 28.44 -12.16 9.19
C GLY A 171 27.99 -12.63 7.81
N ALA A 172 26.76 -12.28 7.34
CA ALA A 172 26.21 -12.79 6.07
C ALA A 172 25.29 -11.75 5.41
N HIS A 173 25.83 -10.93 4.51
CA HIS A 173 25.08 -9.93 3.75
C HIS A 173 25.89 -9.39 2.57
N CYS A 174 25.20 -8.70 1.67
CA CYS A 174 25.84 -7.82 0.70
C CYS A 174 25.58 -6.35 1.06
N ARG A 175 26.45 -5.46 0.62
CA ARG A 175 26.29 -4.03 0.82
C ARG A 175 26.90 -3.22 -0.32
N ALA A 176 26.19 -2.17 -0.70
CA ALA A 176 26.73 -1.08 -1.53
C ALA A 176 27.09 0.08 -0.60
N ARG A 177 28.35 0.42 -0.49
CA ARG A 177 28.88 1.37 0.48
C ARG A 177 29.41 2.62 -0.20
N LEU A 178 28.93 3.80 0.21
CA LEU A 178 29.54 5.08 -0.11
C LEU A 178 30.45 5.53 1.03
N SER A 179 31.69 5.82 0.71
CA SER A 179 32.69 6.34 1.63
C SER A 179 32.95 7.80 1.33
N PHE A 180 32.78 8.65 2.33
CA PHE A 180 33.07 10.08 2.29
C PHE A 180 34.45 10.30 2.89
N THR A 181 35.38 10.75 2.07
CA THR A 181 36.79 10.91 2.48
C THR A 181 37.01 12.27 3.14
N THR A 182 38.15 12.41 3.81
CA THR A 182 38.61 13.68 4.42
C THR A 182 38.90 14.78 3.39
N LYS A 183 39.01 14.41 2.11
CA LYS A 183 39.20 15.34 0.98
C LYS A 183 37.87 15.80 0.34
N GLY A 184 36.73 15.34 0.89
CA GLY A 184 35.42 15.60 0.29
C GLY A 184 35.17 14.80 -1.00
N GLU A 185 35.80 13.65 -1.14
CA GLU A 185 35.57 12.71 -2.25
C GLU A 185 34.57 11.65 -1.81
N VAL A 186 33.84 11.08 -2.78
CA VAL A 186 32.89 9.98 -2.53
C VAL A 186 33.27 8.79 -3.39
N ASP A 187 33.50 7.65 -2.75
CA ASP A 187 33.84 6.38 -3.38
C ASP A 187 32.77 5.33 -3.14
N LEU A 188 32.48 4.51 -4.13
CA LEU A 188 31.59 3.36 -4.04
C LEU A 188 32.41 2.07 -3.90
N ARG A 189 31.98 1.20 -2.97
CA ARG A 189 32.39 -0.20 -2.92
C ARG A 189 31.17 -1.09 -2.82
N VAL A 190 31.17 -2.18 -3.57
CA VAL A 190 30.20 -3.27 -3.46
C VAL A 190 30.90 -4.44 -2.78
N GLU A 191 30.37 -4.87 -1.66
CA GLU A 191 31.02 -5.83 -0.79
C GLU A 191 30.07 -6.98 -0.44
N LYS A 192 30.62 -8.19 -0.38
CA LYS A 192 29.96 -9.39 0.14
C LYS A 192 30.62 -9.79 1.45
N VAL A 193 29.82 -10.00 2.47
CA VAL A 193 30.25 -10.51 3.77
C VAL A 193 29.76 -11.94 3.90
N SER A 194 30.66 -12.88 4.10
CA SER A 194 30.39 -14.30 4.34
C SER A 194 31.27 -14.80 5.46
N ASP A 195 30.66 -15.40 6.48
CA ASP A 195 31.36 -15.92 7.67
C ASP A 195 32.28 -14.85 8.32
N GLY A 196 31.80 -13.60 8.34
CA GLY A 196 32.53 -12.44 8.88
C GLY A 196 33.66 -11.92 8.00
N ARG A 197 33.95 -12.56 6.87
CA ARG A 197 34.95 -12.10 5.91
C ARG A 197 34.31 -11.21 4.84
N THR A 198 34.98 -10.10 4.53
CA THR A 198 34.55 -9.15 3.51
C THR A 198 35.32 -9.38 2.22
N VAL A 199 34.60 -9.56 1.12
CA VAL A 199 35.11 -9.61 -0.24
C VAL A 199 34.60 -8.41 -1.00
N VAL A 200 35.47 -7.65 -1.64
CA VAL A 200 35.10 -6.54 -2.52
C VAL A 200 34.76 -7.11 -3.90
N LEU A 201 33.53 -6.87 -4.35
CA LEU A 201 33.04 -7.32 -5.66
C LEU A 201 33.25 -6.26 -6.74
N ALA A 202 33.14 -4.98 -6.39
CA ALA A 202 33.40 -3.85 -7.30
C ALA A 202 33.80 -2.60 -6.51
N GLU A 203 34.58 -1.74 -7.18
CA GLU A 203 34.93 -0.41 -6.69
C GLU A 203 34.76 0.62 -7.82
N ALA A 204 34.28 1.82 -7.47
CA ALA A 204 34.21 2.97 -8.37
C ALA A 204 34.44 4.26 -7.57
N GLY A 205 35.24 5.17 -8.12
CA GLY A 205 35.48 6.46 -7.49
C GLY A 205 36.77 7.14 -7.97
N PRO A 206 36.92 8.42 -7.62
CA PRO A 206 35.94 9.23 -6.92
C PRO A 206 34.73 9.55 -7.82
N LEU A 207 33.51 9.37 -7.29
CA LEU A 207 32.25 9.70 -7.99
C LEU A 207 32.00 11.21 -7.99
N ALA A 208 32.52 11.90 -6.98
CA ALA A 208 32.50 13.35 -6.84
C ALA A 208 33.64 13.82 -5.95
N THR A 209 33.92 15.12 -6.03
CA THR A 209 34.88 15.85 -5.17
C THR A 209 34.21 17.10 -4.62
N GLY A 210 34.75 17.64 -3.52
CA GLY A 210 34.24 18.88 -2.92
C GLY A 210 32.89 18.73 -2.19
N VAL A 211 32.53 17.52 -1.79
CA VAL A 211 31.31 17.23 -1.04
C VAL A 211 31.36 17.87 0.34
N ARG A 212 30.27 18.48 0.75
CA ARG A 212 30.12 19.25 1.99
C ARG A 212 29.23 18.52 3.00
N ALA A 213 29.26 18.99 4.23
CA ALA A 213 28.32 18.56 5.25
C ALA A 213 26.88 18.81 4.80
N GLY A 214 26.01 17.81 4.94
CA GLY A 214 24.62 17.86 4.53
C GLY A 214 24.34 17.52 3.07
N ASP A 215 25.36 17.39 2.22
CA ASP A 215 25.16 16.95 0.83
C ASP A 215 24.64 15.51 0.83
N ALA A 216 23.39 15.35 0.40
CA ALA A 216 22.73 14.04 0.37
C ALA A 216 23.12 13.25 -0.89
N TRP A 217 23.27 11.96 -0.71
CA TRP A 217 23.57 10.99 -1.76
C TRP A 217 22.55 9.89 -1.80
N ARG A 218 22.24 9.40 -3.00
CA ARG A 218 21.40 8.23 -3.23
C ARG A 218 22.24 7.03 -3.65
N ILE A 219 21.88 5.88 -3.11
CA ILE A 219 22.30 4.57 -3.61
C ILE A 219 21.04 3.80 -3.97
N ARG A 220 21.03 3.21 -5.15
CA ARG A 220 20.02 2.26 -5.60
C ARG A 220 20.68 0.92 -5.87
N VAL A 221 20.12 -0.15 -5.35
CA VAL A 221 20.52 -1.52 -5.63
C VAL A 221 19.37 -2.26 -6.26
N ARG A 222 19.58 -2.77 -7.46
CA ARG A 222 18.68 -3.69 -8.16
C ARG A 222 19.31 -5.07 -8.15
N ARG A 223 18.74 -5.98 -7.40
CA ARG A 223 19.20 -7.38 -7.34
C ARG A 223 18.20 -8.28 -8.01
N GLN A 224 18.70 -9.19 -8.88
CA GLN A 224 17.96 -10.28 -9.48
C GLN A 224 18.79 -11.56 -9.45
N GLY A 225 18.39 -12.52 -8.64
CA GLY A 225 19.16 -13.74 -8.41
C GLY A 225 20.56 -13.44 -7.86
N ALA A 226 21.58 -13.88 -8.60
CA ALA A 226 22.99 -13.67 -8.25
C ALA A 226 23.57 -12.33 -8.76
N LYS A 227 22.83 -11.57 -9.54
CA LYS A 227 23.28 -10.31 -10.16
C LYS A 227 22.76 -9.12 -9.39
N ALA A 228 23.56 -8.05 -9.32
CA ALA A 228 23.11 -6.76 -8.81
C ALA A 228 23.69 -5.60 -9.62
N GLN A 229 22.87 -4.60 -9.88
CA GLN A 229 23.22 -3.32 -10.44
C GLN A 229 23.16 -2.27 -9.33
N ILE A 230 24.20 -1.49 -9.20
CA ILE A 230 24.32 -0.45 -8.20
C ILE A 230 24.47 0.90 -8.88
N THR A 231 23.60 1.85 -8.55
CA THR A 231 23.69 3.23 -9.02
C THR A 231 23.86 4.15 -7.82
N ALA A 232 24.82 5.08 -7.89
CA ALA A 232 25.05 6.07 -6.84
C ALA A 232 25.19 7.46 -7.44
N TRP A 233 24.51 8.46 -6.85
CA TRP A 233 24.50 9.83 -7.36
C TRP A 233 24.15 10.84 -6.25
N PRO A 234 24.53 12.13 -6.42
CA PRO A 234 24.07 13.21 -5.55
C PRO A 234 22.55 13.35 -5.59
N ALA A 235 21.88 13.46 -4.45
CA ALA A 235 20.41 13.50 -4.39
C ALA A 235 19.79 14.70 -5.14
N ALA A 236 20.54 15.78 -5.30
CA ALA A 236 20.12 16.96 -6.08
C ALA A 236 20.17 16.71 -7.61
N GLY A 237 20.81 15.62 -8.07
CA GLY A 237 20.93 15.27 -9.47
C GLY A 237 19.93 14.23 -9.92
N ALA A 238 19.82 14.05 -11.24
CA ALA A 238 19.05 12.96 -11.83
C ALA A 238 19.79 11.63 -11.67
N GLU A 239 19.04 10.52 -11.57
CA GLU A 239 19.61 9.18 -11.58
C GLU A 239 20.36 8.93 -12.89
N PRO A 240 21.62 8.46 -12.86
CA PRO A 240 22.37 8.10 -14.05
C PRO A 240 21.65 7.00 -14.85
N ALA A 241 21.67 7.11 -16.17
CA ALA A 241 21.05 6.12 -17.07
C ALA A 241 21.75 4.76 -17.03
N ARG A 242 23.02 4.72 -16.62
CA ARG A 242 23.80 3.49 -16.47
C ARG A 242 24.16 3.26 -15.01
N PRO A 243 24.14 2.02 -14.52
CA PRO A 243 24.60 1.71 -13.18
C PRO A 243 26.08 2.11 -13.00
N THR A 244 26.42 2.52 -11.78
CA THR A 244 27.81 2.85 -11.38
C THR A 244 28.67 1.59 -11.30
N ALA A 245 28.06 0.46 -10.88
CA ALA A 245 28.71 -0.84 -10.85
C ALA A 245 27.70 -1.95 -11.13
N GLU A 246 28.18 -3.02 -11.76
CA GLU A 246 27.44 -4.27 -11.93
C GLU A 246 28.27 -5.41 -11.35
N VAL A 247 27.64 -6.27 -10.56
CA VAL A 247 28.31 -7.38 -9.92
C VAL A 247 27.53 -8.67 -10.10
N GLU A 248 28.24 -9.77 -10.19
CA GLU A 248 27.74 -11.13 -10.12
C GLU A 248 28.13 -11.75 -8.77
N ASP A 249 27.51 -12.87 -8.43
CA ASP A 249 27.80 -13.59 -7.17
C ASP A 249 27.45 -12.85 -5.87
N VAL A 250 26.40 -12.02 -5.90
CA VAL A 250 25.86 -11.44 -4.66
C VAL A 250 25.17 -12.47 -3.76
N GLY A 251 25.27 -13.73 -4.10
CA GLY A 251 24.77 -14.88 -3.35
C GLY A 251 24.21 -15.92 -4.29
N ALA A 252 24.90 -17.04 -4.46
CA ALA A 252 24.39 -18.19 -5.19
C ALA A 252 23.17 -18.77 -4.47
N GLY A 253 22.06 -18.85 -5.20
CA GLY A 253 20.81 -19.41 -4.72
C GLY A 253 19.90 -18.42 -3.96
N SER A 254 18.65 -18.51 -4.25
CA SER A 254 17.46 -17.76 -3.83
C SER A 254 17.28 -17.56 -2.30
N ARG A 255 18.31 -17.26 -1.57
CA ARG A 255 18.13 -17.03 -0.14
C ARG A 255 17.66 -15.61 0.09
N SER A 256 16.44 -15.50 0.55
CA SER A 256 15.85 -14.28 1.06
C SER A 256 16.68 -13.71 2.22
N GLY A 257 16.61 -12.41 2.40
CA GLY A 257 17.25 -11.71 3.49
C GLY A 257 16.68 -10.31 3.62
N ARG A 258 17.01 -9.66 4.72
CA ARG A 258 16.54 -8.30 4.99
C ARG A 258 17.26 -7.27 4.12
N VAL A 259 16.64 -6.10 4.01
CA VAL A 259 17.29 -4.88 3.52
C VAL A 259 17.50 -3.91 4.67
N GLY A 260 18.41 -2.95 4.51
CA GLY A 260 18.65 -1.99 5.59
C GLY A 260 19.77 -1.01 5.28
N VAL A 261 20.15 -0.26 6.30
CA VAL A 261 21.23 0.75 6.24
C VAL A 261 22.28 0.47 7.31
N ARG A 262 23.54 0.69 6.95
CA ARG A 262 24.66 0.66 7.89
C ARG A 262 25.39 2.00 7.85
N GLY A 263 25.60 2.61 9.02
CA GLY A 263 26.52 3.74 9.20
C GLY A 263 27.82 3.28 9.86
N PHE A 264 28.96 3.85 9.45
CA PHE A 264 30.26 3.50 10.01
C PHE A 264 31.25 4.67 9.93
N ALA A 265 31.94 4.94 11.02
CA ALA A 265 33.11 5.80 11.05
C ALA A 265 34.38 4.94 11.05
N SER A 266 35.28 5.20 10.11
CA SER A 266 36.51 4.41 9.98
C SER A 266 37.51 4.71 11.15
N PRO A 267 38.29 3.72 11.58
CA PRO A 267 39.37 3.94 12.57
C PRO A 267 40.25 5.14 12.17
N GLY A 268 40.47 6.04 13.10
CA GLY A 268 41.18 7.29 12.86
C GLY A 268 40.29 8.49 12.52
N CYS A 269 38.99 8.34 12.42
CA CYS A 269 38.07 9.48 12.35
C CYS A 269 38.04 10.21 13.71
N THR A 270 38.35 11.52 13.72
CA THR A 270 38.62 12.27 14.95
C THR A 270 37.57 13.28 15.34
N ASN A 271 36.61 13.64 14.43
CA ASN A 271 35.59 14.64 14.71
C ASN A 271 34.23 14.04 15.09
N LEU A 272 34.24 12.90 15.75
CA LEU A 272 33.07 12.24 16.31
C LEU A 272 32.45 13.06 17.47
N PRO A 273 31.15 12.95 17.74
CA PRO A 273 30.18 12.13 16.98
C PRO A 273 29.80 12.75 15.64
N VAL A 274 29.49 11.88 14.67
CA VAL A 274 28.95 12.26 13.36
C VAL A 274 27.54 11.66 13.23
N THR A 275 26.59 12.46 12.73
CA THR A 275 25.22 11.99 12.50
C THR A 275 25.03 11.65 11.04
N LEU A 276 24.63 10.40 10.78
CA LEU A 276 24.08 9.98 9.50
C LEU A 276 22.57 10.19 9.54
N THR A 277 22.04 10.98 8.61
CA THR A 277 20.61 11.19 8.42
C THR A 277 20.16 10.45 7.17
N VAL A 278 19.18 9.56 7.30
CA VAL A 278 18.52 8.84 6.21
C VAL A 278 17.17 9.50 5.98
N SER A 279 17.03 10.19 4.84
CA SER A 279 15.84 10.97 4.49
C SER A 279 14.86 10.19 3.62
N ARG A 280 15.32 9.12 2.94
CA ARG A 280 14.52 8.29 2.07
C ARG A 280 15.00 6.84 2.10
N PHE A 281 14.05 5.92 2.19
CA PHE A 281 14.30 4.50 2.05
C PHE A 281 13.12 3.85 1.36
N GLU A 282 13.34 3.33 0.16
CA GLU A 282 12.32 2.75 -0.69
C GLU A 282 12.71 1.32 -1.04
N VAL A 283 11.76 0.40 -0.93
CA VAL A 283 11.97 -1.00 -1.26
C VAL A 283 10.88 -1.48 -2.20
N VAL A 284 11.29 -2.05 -3.32
CA VAL A 284 10.44 -2.81 -4.22
C VAL A 284 10.91 -4.25 -4.15
N SER A 285 10.11 -5.13 -3.60
CA SER A 285 10.43 -6.56 -3.52
C SER A 285 9.85 -7.32 -4.71
N GLY A 286 10.53 -8.39 -5.10
CA GLY A 286 10.13 -9.25 -6.22
C GLY A 286 10.82 -8.92 -7.54
N THR A 287 10.37 -9.59 -8.61
CA THR A 287 10.89 -9.35 -9.96
C THR A 287 10.64 -7.91 -10.37
N TRP A 288 11.50 -7.36 -11.22
CA TRP A 288 11.41 -5.97 -11.72
C TRP A 288 10.24 -5.78 -12.68
N GLU A 289 9.17 -6.50 -12.46
CA GLU A 289 7.98 -6.39 -13.24
C GLU A 289 7.35 -5.01 -13.05
N THR A 290 6.82 -4.49 -14.13
CA THR A 290 5.98 -3.30 -14.10
C THR A 290 4.90 -3.51 -13.03
N PRO A 291 4.72 -2.57 -12.10
CA PRO A 291 3.66 -2.70 -11.09
C PRO A 291 2.33 -3.00 -11.76
N PRO A 292 1.46 -3.82 -11.16
CA PRO A 292 0.16 -4.06 -11.72
C PRO A 292 -0.57 -2.72 -11.90
N SER A 293 -1.16 -2.53 -13.06
CA SER A 293 -1.95 -1.35 -13.37
C SER A 293 -3.29 -1.75 -13.97
N VAL A 294 -4.33 -1.05 -13.57
CA VAL A 294 -5.69 -1.20 -14.11
C VAL A 294 -6.07 0.10 -14.80
N THR A 295 -6.33 0.03 -16.10
CA THR A 295 -6.69 1.20 -16.92
C THR A 295 -8.06 0.99 -17.52
N HIS A 296 -8.99 1.91 -17.24
CA HIS A 296 -10.33 1.89 -17.82
C HIS A 296 -11.01 3.26 -17.76
N ARG A 297 -12.19 3.34 -18.36
CA ARG A 297 -13.05 4.52 -18.41
C ARG A 297 -14.26 4.46 -17.49
N ASP A 298 -14.37 3.41 -16.70
CA ASP A 298 -15.52 3.22 -15.80
C ASP A 298 -15.33 4.02 -14.50
N TRP A 299 -16.35 4.82 -14.18
CA TRP A 299 -16.47 5.59 -12.94
C TRP A 299 -17.65 5.02 -12.16
N VAL A 300 -17.45 4.73 -10.89
CA VAL A 300 -18.45 4.10 -10.02
C VAL A 300 -19.14 5.17 -9.19
N ARG A 301 -20.34 5.54 -9.57
CA ARG A 301 -21.20 6.53 -8.90
C ARG A 301 -22.26 5.84 -8.05
N LEU A 302 -22.85 6.56 -7.09
CA LEU A 302 -23.94 6.06 -6.28
C LEU A 302 -25.20 6.91 -6.47
N LEU A 303 -26.32 6.23 -6.73
CA LEU A 303 -27.64 6.81 -6.60
C LEU A 303 -27.99 7.05 -5.13
N GLU A 304 -28.90 7.97 -4.86
CA GLU A 304 -29.41 8.20 -3.49
C GLU A 304 -30.18 6.99 -2.97
N VAL A 305 -30.92 6.32 -3.87
CA VAL A 305 -31.71 5.11 -3.59
C VAL A 305 -31.35 4.01 -4.59
N PRO A 306 -31.60 2.72 -4.25
CA PRO A 306 -31.42 1.63 -5.19
C PRO A 306 -32.21 1.82 -6.48
N PHE A 307 -31.61 1.48 -7.64
CA PHE A 307 -32.28 1.53 -8.94
C PHE A 307 -33.40 0.49 -9.01
N ASP A 308 -34.60 0.93 -9.26
CA ASP A 308 -35.79 0.06 -9.32
C ASP A 308 -35.95 -0.73 -10.62
N GLY A 309 -35.12 -0.42 -11.63
CA GLY A 309 -35.15 -1.03 -12.96
C GLY A 309 -35.81 -0.14 -14.02
N GLU A 310 -36.35 1.04 -13.65
CA GLU A 310 -37.05 1.94 -14.55
C GLU A 310 -36.15 3.13 -14.95
N TRP A 311 -36.02 3.36 -16.25
CA TRP A 311 -35.32 4.52 -16.81
C TRP A 311 -36.24 5.73 -16.82
N THR A 312 -36.21 6.51 -15.76
CA THR A 312 -37.05 7.71 -15.59
C THR A 312 -36.28 8.99 -15.95
N PRO A 313 -36.99 10.12 -16.23
CA PRO A 313 -36.33 11.41 -16.44
C PRO A 313 -35.41 11.84 -15.26
N ALA A 314 -35.75 11.46 -14.03
CA ALA A 314 -34.92 11.76 -12.84
C ALA A 314 -33.62 10.96 -12.86
N VAL A 315 -33.65 9.67 -13.16
CA VAL A 315 -32.48 8.82 -13.31
C VAL A 315 -31.61 9.30 -14.47
N GLU A 316 -32.24 9.65 -15.60
CA GLU A 316 -31.52 10.21 -16.74
C GLU A 316 -30.81 11.52 -16.39
N ALA A 317 -31.47 12.44 -15.70
CA ALA A 317 -30.89 13.71 -15.27
C ALA A 317 -29.64 13.47 -14.36
N THR A 318 -29.73 12.49 -13.46
CA THR A 318 -28.64 12.09 -12.58
C THR A 318 -27.45 11.55 -13.38
N VAL A 319 -27.69 10.62 -14.31
CA VAL A 319 -26.65 10.04 -15.16
C VAL A 319 -25.99 11.11 -16.04
N ARG A 320 -26.78 12.00 -16.63
CA ARG A 320 -26.27 13.17 -17.41
C ARG A 320 -25.42 14.09 -16.55
N GLY A 321 -25.79 14.30 -15.29
CA GLY A 321 -25.02 15.09 -14.33
C GLY A 321 -23.64 14.51 -14.04
N TRP A 322 -23.48 13.21 -14.16
CA TRP A 322 -22.21 12.51 -13.95
C TRP A 322 -21.36 12.39 -15.22
N ALA A 323 -21.94 12.53 -16.40
CA ALA A 323 -21.22 12.42 -17.67
C ALA A 323 -20.06 13.42 -17.72
N GLY A 324 -18.85 12.93 -17.94
CA GLY A 324 -17.61 13.73 -17.97
C GLY A 324 -17.18 14.33 -16.61
N SER A 325 -17.88 14.00 -15.51
CA SER A 325 -17.47 14.47 -14.18
C SER A 325 -16.22 13.74 -13.69
N MET A 326 -15.21 14.50 -13.29
CA MET A 326 -13.98 14.02 -12.66
C MET A 326 -14.02 14.11 -11.12
N ALA A 327 -15.19 14.38 -10.54
CA ALA A 327 -15.33 14.36 -9.09
C ALA A 327 -14.97 12.96 -8.55
N PRO A 328 -14.36 12.85 -7.37
CA PRO A 328 -14.02 11.56 -6.78
C PRO A 328 -15.24 10.62 -6.71
N ASP A 329 -15.01 9.36 -7.02
CA ASP A 329 -15.97 8.29 -7.01
C ASP A 329 -15.52 7.16 -6.08
N VAL A 330 -16.26 6.05 -6.01
CA VAL A 330 -15.92 4.87 -5.20
C VAL A 330 -14.46 4.44 -5.40
N LEU A 331 -14.03 4.30 -6.67
CA LEU A 331 -12.67 3.82 -6.97
C LEU A 331 -11.60 4.87 -6.66
N SER A 332 -11.92 6.15 -6.79
CA SER A 332 -11.01 7.23 -6.38
C SER A 332 -10.76 7.19 -4.87
N TYR A 333 -11.82 7.00 -4.08
CA TYR A 333 -11.68 6.87 -2.63
C TYR A 333 -11.03 5.55 -2.23
N ALA A 334 -11.30 4.45 -2.94
CA ALA A 334 -10.62 3.19 -2.70
C ALA A 334 -9.11 3.30 -2.97
N ALA A 335 -8.73 3.89 -4.10
CA ALA A 335 -7.35 4.01 -4.53
C ALA A 335 -6.55 5.07 -3.74
N MET A 336 -7.20 5.98 -2.99
CA MET A 336 -6.47 6.97 -2.21
C MET A 336 -5.61 6.37 -1.09
N PHE A 337 -5.90 5.13 -0.70
CA PHE A 337 -5.14 4.39 0.32
C PHE A 337 -3.95 3.61 -0.26
N LEU A 338 -3.75 3.63 -1.56
CA LEU A 338 -2.59 2.99 -2.19
C LEU A 338 -1.32 3.80 -1.94
N PRO A 339 -0.17 3.15 -1.67
CA PRO A 339 1.11 3.84 -1.57
C PRO A 339 1.40 4.71 -2.81
N GLY A 340 1.77 5.96 -2.59
CA GLY A 340 2.04 6.93 -3.65
C GLY A 340 0.79 7.52 -4.34
N ALA A 341 -0.41 7.22 -3.87
CA ALA A 341 -1.62 7.82 -4.40
C ALA A 341 -1.66 9.35 -4.14
N PRO A 342 -2.11 10.16 -5.12
CA PRO A 342 -2.27 11.58 -4.91
C PRO A 342 -3.40 11.85 -3.91
N ARG A 343 -3.31 12.98 -3.20
CA ARG A 343 -4.37 13.41 -2.28
C ARG A 343 -5.66 13.69 -3.06
N VAL A 344 -6.76 13.13 -2.58
CA VAL A 344 -8.08 13.30 -3.20
C VAL A 344 -8.81 14.52 -2.66
N ARG A 345 -8.65 14.86 -1.36
CA ARG A 345 -9.18 16.07 -0.74
C ARG A 345 -8.50 16.36 0.59
N GLY A 346 -8.61 17.64 1.02
CA GLY A 346 -8.23 18.07 2.36
C GLY A 346 -6.73 18.03 2.66
N ALA A 347 -6.38 18.50 3.83
CA ALA A 347 -5.01 18.49 4.35
C ALA A 347 -4.77 17.35 5.36
N ASP A 348 -5.84 16.70 5.87
CA ASP A 348 -5.71 15.56 6.78
C ASP A 348 -5.31 14.32 5.99
N PRO A 349 -4.10 13.77 6.20
CA PRO A 349 -3.62 12.58 5.49
C PRO A 349 -4.54 11.37 5.64
N ARG A 350 -5.23 11.24 6.77
CA ARG A 350 -6.14 10.12 7.08
C ARG A 350 -7.40 10.10 6.24
N VAL A 351 -7.80 11.24 5.70
CA VAL A 351 -8.98 11.37 4.81
C VAL A 351 -8.62 11.85 3.42
N ALA A 352 -7.36 12.19 3.18
CA ALA A 352 -6.89 12.81 1.94
C ALA A 352 -5.77 12.04 1.24
N GLY A 353 -5.56 10.82 1.57
CA GLY A 353 -4.58 9.94 0.92
C GLY A 353 -3.77 9.11 1.89
N ALA A 354 -3.76 7.91 1.61
CA ALA A 354 -2.82 6.81 1.77
C ALA A 354 -2.12 6.56 3.11
N ASP A 355 -2.58 7.08 4.23
CA ASP A 355 -1.82 6.90 5.45
C ASP A 355 -2.41 5.85 6.40
N VAL A 356 -2.37 4.58 5.99
CA VAL A 356 -2.65 3.45 6.88
C VAL A 356 -1.35 3.00 7.56
N LEU A 357 -1.37 2.91 8.89
CA LEU A 357 -0.22 2.48 9.69
C LEU A 357 -0.05 0.94 9.66
N GLY A 358 0.32 0.40 8.50
CA GLY A 358 0.64 -1.02 8.39
C GLY A 358 -0.57 -1.93 8.59
N GLU A 359 -0.44 -2.94 9.41
CA GLU A 359 -1.40 -4.04 9.58
C GLU A 359 -2.87 -3.63 9.65
N ALA A 360 -3.74 -4.52 9.18
CA ALA A 360 -5.20 -4.38 9.28
C ALA A 360 -5.75 -4.32 10.72
N GLY A 361 -4.87 -4.31 11.72
CA GLY A 361 -5.21 -4.10 13.12
C GLY A 361 -5.86 -5.30 13.81
N TYR A 362 -5.72 -6.51 13.28
CA TYR A 362 -6.19 -7.70 13.96
C TYR A 362 -5.33 -7.96 15.21
N GLY A 363 -6.01 -8.16 16.37
CA GLY A 363 -5.35 -8.53 17.60
C GLY A 363 -4.85 -9.99 17.60
N LYS A 364 -4.34 -10.44 18.75
CA LYS A 364 -4.04 -11.86 18.94
C LYS A 364 -5.34 -12.64 19.08
N PRO A 365 -5.40 -13.89 18.61
CA PRO A 365 -6.53 -14.76 18.87
C PRO A 365 -6.80 -14.86 20.39
N ASP A 366 -8.06 -14.94 20.77
CA ASP A 366 -8.47 -15.19 22.15
C ASP A 366 -8.16 -16.63 22.57
N SER A 367 -8.59 -17.01 23.79
CA SER A 367 -8.38 -18.37 24.30
C SER A 367 -9.12 -19.46 23.52
N GLN A 368 -10.05 -19.09 22.66
CA GLN A 368 -10.80 -19.98 21.76
C GLN A 368 -10.24 -19.98 20.33
N GLY A 369 -9.19 -19.19 20.08
CA GLY A 369 -8.58 -19.05 18.76
C GLY A 369 -9.27 -18.04 17.84
N LEU A 370 -10.30 -17.34 18.32
CA LEU A 370 -11.03 -16.34 17.56
C LEU A 370 -10.23 -15.04 17.46
N LEU A 371 -10.08 -14.53 16.26
CA LEU A 371 -9.48 -13.21 16.04
C LEU A 371 -10.48 -12.11 16.44
N PRO A 372 -10.04 -11.14 17.25
CA PRO A 372 -10.88 -9.98 17.53
C PRO A 372 -11.17 -9.22 16.22
N VAL A 373 -12.29 -8.49 16.23
CA VAL A 373 -12.61 -7.56 15.14
C VAL A 373 -11.47 -6.55 15.00
N GLY A 374 -10.97 -6.34 13.80
CA GLY A 374 -9.89 -5.41 13.55
C GLY A 374 -10.34 -3.94 13.52
N ALA A 375 -9.51 -3.06 12.96
CA ALA A 375 -9.74 -1.62 12.95
C ALA A 375 -10.84 -1.20 11.96
N ASP A 376 -11.83 -0.43 12.43
CA ASP A 376 -12.85 0.20 11.61
C ASP A 376 -12.38 1.61 11.14
N PHE A 377 -13.15 2.23 10.25
CA PHE A 377 -12.84 3.55 9.72
C PHE A 377 -12.75 4.65 10.81
N HIS A 378 -13.53 4.56 11.89
CA HIS A 378 -13.46 5.51 13.00
C HIS A 378 -12.18 5.35 13.85
N ASP A 379 -11.65 4.13 13.94
CA ASP A 379 -10.35 3.86 14.55
C ASP A 379 -9.22 4.49 13.71
N TYR A 380 -9.31 4.29 12.39
CA TYR A 380 -8.37 4.89 11.44
C TYR A 380 -8.36 6.42 11.54
N MET A 381 -9.54 7.05 11.62
CA MET A 381 -9.67 8.50 11.74
C MET A 381 -9.37 9.02 13.15
N GLU A 382 -9.26 8.16 14.14
CA GLU A 382 -9.11 8.52 15.56
C GLU A 382 -10.25 9.41 16.09
N GLN A 383 -11.47 9.19 15.61
CA GLN A 383 -12.64 9.99 15.96
C GLN A 383 -13.81 9.11 16.37
N PRO A 384 -14.56 9.47 17.42
CA PRO A 384 -15.79 8.77 17.75
C PRO A 384 -16.79 8.83 16.59
N TRP A 385 -17.56 7.77 16.41
CA TRP A 385 -18.62 7.72 15.43
C TRP A 385 -19.92 7.21 16.02
N THR A 386 -21.01 7.92 15.74
CA THR A 386 -22.36 7.53 16.17
C THR A 386 -23.08 6.86 15.02
N PHE A 387 -23.27 5.55 15.16
CA PHE A 387 -24.11 4.74 14.27
C PHE A 387 -25.57 4.81 14.72
N PRO A 388 -26.53 4.38 13.90
CA PRO A 388 -27.93 4.30 14.32
C PRO A 388 -28.17 3.36 15.52
N ASP A 389 -27.31 2.35 15.71
CA ASP A 389 -27.43 1.30 16.73
C ASP A 389 -26.44 1.44 17.89
N ALA A 390 -25.37 2.22 17.76
CA ALA A 390 -24.40 2.45 18.85
C ALA A 390 -23.45 3.61 18.57
N THR A 391 -22.87 4.17 19.62
CA THR A 391 -21.70 5.06 19.50
C THR A 391 -20.42 4.29 19.79
N LYS A 392 -19.45 4.34 18.90
CA LYS A 392 -18.13 3.73 19.04
C LYS A 392 -17.06 4.80 19.19
N ARG A 393 -16.07 4.51 20.02
CA ARG A 393 -14.87 5.34 20.18
C ARG A 393 -13.69 4.61 19.59
N PRO A 394 -12.68 5.34 19.06
CA PRO A 394 -11.45 4.71 18.58
C PRO A 394 -10.77 3.89 19.67
N GLU A 395 -10.36 2.69 19.31
CA GLU A 395 -9.55 1.83 20.18
C GLU A 395 -8.08 2.19 20.03
N GLU A 396 -7.36 2.38 21.14
CA GLU A 396 -5.98 2.87 21.13
C GLU A 396 -5.04 1.98 20.28
N GLY A 397 -5.21 0.67 20.35
CA GLY A 397 -4.42 -0.30 19.57
C GLY A 397 -4.76 -0.35 18.08
N GLN A 398 -5.87 0.26 17.65
CA GLN A 398 -6.40 0.24 16.29
C GLN A 398 -6.23 1.55 15.54
N ARG A 399 -5.73 2.59 16.20
CA ARG A 399 -5.57 3.92 15.60
C ARG A 399 -4.72 3.90 14.33
N GLY A 400 -5.17 4.59 13.31
CA GLY A 400 -4.48 4.68 12.02
C GLY A 400 -4.47 3.39 11.21
N LYS A 401 -5.26 2.38 11.57
CA LYS A 401 -5.36 1.08 10.90
C LYS A 401 -6.72 0.88 10.27
N LEU A 402 -6.80 0.01 9.28
CA LEU A 402 -8.05 -0.42 8.64
C LEU A 402 -8.01 -1.93 8.42
N ASP A 403 -9.02 -2.66 8.90
CA ASP A 403 -9.24 -4.03 8.45
C ASP A 403 -9.98 -4.07 7.10
N CYS A 404 -10.25 -5.24 6.57
CA CYS A 404 -10.89 -5.39 5.26
C CYS A 404 -12.29 -4.75 5.20
N SER A 405 -13.12 -4.99 6.20
CA SER A 405 -14.46 -4.41 6.30
C SER A 405 -14.44 -2.94 6.68
N GLY A 406 -13.52 -2.52 7.57
CA GLY A 406 -13.27 -1.12 7.92
C GLY A 406 -12.87 -0.29 6.70
N TYR A 407 -12.06 -0.86 5.81
CA TYR A 407 -11.71 -0.23 4.53
C TYR A 407 -12.93 -0.05 3.61
N VAL A 408 -13.75 -1.08 3.43
CA VAL A 408 -14.98 -0.97 2.64
C VAL A 408 -15.93 0.07 3.26
N ARG A 409 -16.07 0.09 4.57
CA ARG A 409 -16.88 1.07 5.31
C ARG A 409 -16.31 2.48 5.21
N MET A 410 -14.99 2.65 5.15
CA MET A 410 -14.35 3.93 4.87
C MET A 410 -14.72 4.43 3.47
N VAL A 411 -14.65 3.58 2.45
CA VAL A 411 -14.94 3.93 1.05
C VAL A 411 -16.42 4.17 0.82
N TYR A 412 -17.25 3.15 1.03
CA TYR A 412 -18.68 3.21 0.74
C TYR A 412 -19.49 3.97 1.78
N GLY A 413 -19.13 3.80 3.07
CA GLY A 413 -19.86 4.45 4.16
C GLY A 413 -19.45 5.89 4.34
N PHE A 414 -18.24 6.13 4.82
CA PHE A 414 -17.77 7.48 5.17
C PHE A 414 -17.68 8.42 3.96
N HIS A 415 -17.06 7.98 2.86
CA HIS A 415 -16.86 8.83 1.68
C HIS A 415 -18.08 8.90 0.75
N MET A 416 -18.77 7.78 0.57
CA MET A 416 -19.88 7.71 -0.40
C MET A 416 -21.27 7.79 0.22
N GLY A 417 -21.37 7.85 1.55
CA GLY A 417 -22.63 8.08 2.25
C GLY A 417 -23.59 6.87 2.29
N VAL A 418 -23.08 5.64 2.11
CA VAL A 418 -23.87 4.44 2.38
C VAL A 418 -24.06 4.30 3.89
N GLY A 419 -25.29 4.04 4.34
CA GLY A 419 -25.57 3.83 5.75
C GLY A 419 -24.68 2.74 6.37
N MET A 420 -24.33 2.90 7.64
CA MET A 420 -23.50 1.93 8.39
C MET A 420 -24.11 1.68 9.76
N VAL A 421 -23.98 0.45 10.25
CA VAL A 421 -24.34 0.04 11.62
C VAL A 421 -23.10 -0.47 12.36
N ALA A 422 -23.11 -0.38 13.68
CA ALA A 422 -22.01 -0.89 14.50
C ALA A 422 -21.99 -2.43 14.58
N GLY A 423 -23.16 -3.04 14.47
CA GLY A 423 -23.37 -4.49 14.47
C GLY A 423 -23.84 -5.02 13.12
N LYS A 424 -24.83 -5.89 13.18
CA LYS A 424 -25.62 -6.40 12.04
C LYS A 424 -27.09 -6.08 12.29
N ASP A 425 -27.67 -5.18 11.52
CA ASP A 425 -29.11 -4.89 11.61
C ASP A 425 -29.71 -4.94 10.21
N PRO A 426 -30.40 -6.05 9.85
CA PRO A 426 -30.96 -6.23 8.52
C PRO A 426 -32.06 -5.23 8.18
N ALA A 427 -32.67 -4.57 9.17
CA ALA A 427 -33.71 -3.58 8.94
C ALA A 427 -33.20 -2.21 8.51
N LYS A 428 -31.87 -2.00 8.53
CA LYS A 428 -31.27 -0.67 8.29
C LYS A 428 -30.76 -0.44 6.87
N GLU A 429 -30.75 -1.46 6.00
CA GLU A 429 -30.12 -1.37 4.67
C GLU A 429 -28.76 -0.65 4.72
N ALA A 430 -27.91 -1.11 5.61
CA ALA A 430 -26.67 -0.45 5.96
C ALA A 430 -25.52 -1.47 5.98
N LEU A 431 -24.30 -1.00 5.72
CA LEU A 431 -23.09 -1.83 5.79
C LEU A 431 -22.87 -2.29 7.24
N PRO A 432 -22.90 -3.60 7.52
CA PRO A 432 -22.60 -4.16 8.83
C PRO A 432 -21.10 -4.06 9.13
N ARG A 433 -20.73 -4.32 10.40
CA ARG A 433 -19.33 -4.21 10.82
C ARG A 433 -18.46 -5.33 10.26
N LYS A 434 -18.94 -6.58 10.27
CA LYS A 434 -18.16 -7.76 9.87
C LYS A 434 -18.36 -8.09 8.38
N SER A 435 -17.28 -8.51 7.70
CA SER A 435 -17.32 -8.97 6.31
C SER A 435 -18.31 -10.11 6.09
N GLY A 436 -18.35 -11.08 6.99
CA GLY A 436 -19.30 -12.18 6.92
C GLY A 436 -20.77 -11.73 6.94
N ALA A 437 -21.11 -10.74 7.78
CA ALA A 437 -22.46 -10.19 7.82
C ALA A 437 -22.82 -9.42 6.53
N MET A 438 -21.83 -8.96 5.75
CA MET A 438 -22.10 -8.28 4.47
C MET A 438 -22.70 -9.21 3.42
N VAL A 439 -22.49 -10.53 3.52
CA VAL A 439 -23.09 -11.52 2.61
C VAL A 439 -24.62 -11.41 2.61
N ASP A 440 -25.21 -11.24 3.80
CA ASP A 440 -26.67 -11.28 3.98
C ASP A 440 -27.30 -9.90 4.18
N PHE A 441 -26.54 -8.94 4.74
CA PHE A 441 -27.09 -7.69 5.22
C PHE A 441 -26.50 -6.42 4.55
N ALA A 442 -25.51 -6.55 3.65
CA ALA A 442 -25.06 -5.38 2.90
C ALA A 442 -26.19 -4.86 1.99
N PRO A 443 -26.36 -3.52 1.87
CA PRO A 443 -27.34 -2.95 0.96
C PRO A 443 -26.96 -3.23 -0.49
N GLY A 444 -27.97 -3.45 -1.35
CA GLY A 444 -27.78 -3.72 -2.76
C GLY A 444 -28.16 -5.13 -3.17
N VAL A 445 -27.46 -5.71 -4.14
CA VAL A 445 -27.81 -7.00 -4.72
C VAL A 445 -26.65 -7.98 -4.77
N ARG A 446 -26.96 -9.23 -4.53
CA ARG A 446 -26.03 -10.34 -4.75
C ARG A 446 -25.93 -10.62 -6.25
N VAL A 447 -24.74 -10.47 -6.82
CA VAL A 447 -24.47 -10.68 -8.25
C VAL A 447 -24.22 -12.15 -8.54
N ALA A 448 -23.42 -12.81 -7.71
CA ALA A 448 -23.15 -14.24 -7.78
C ALA A 448 -22.71 -14.75 -6.40
N GLN A 449 -22.92 -16.03 -6.16
CA GLN A 449 -22.51 -16.71 -4.92
C GLN A 449 -22.08 -18.13 -5.23
N ARG A 450 -21.11 -18.64 -4.48
CA ARG A 450 -20.72 -20.05 -4.49
C ARG A 450 -21.88 -20.89 -3.94
N ALA A 451 -22.11 -22.03 -4.57
CA ALA A 451 -23.12 -22.95 -4.05
C ALA A 451 -22.67 -23.54 -2.70
N GLU A 452 -23.65 -23.78 -1.82
CA GLU A 452 -23.41 -24.43 -0.52
C GLU A 452 -22.72 -25.80 -0.72
N GLY A 453 -21.84 -26.15 0.23
CA GLY A 453 -21.13 -27.44 0.18
C GLY A 453 -19.91 -27.47 -0.74
N GLY A 454 -19.28 -26.34 -1.04
CA GLY A 454 -18.02 -26.28 -1.81
C GLY A 454 -18.19 -26.40 -3.32
N GLY A 455 -19.33 -25.92 -3.85
CA GLY A 455 -19.62 -25.91 -5.28
C GLY A 455 -18.69 -25.03 -6.12
N SER A 456 -18.99 -24.91 -7.42
CA SER A 456 -18.23 -24.11 -8.39
C SER A 456 -18.06 -22.67 -7.94
N ALA A 457 -16.93 -22.05 -8.29
CA ALA A 457 -16.68 -20.64 -8.06
C ALA A 457 -17.79 -19.76 -8.63
N PRO A 458 -18.06 -18.58 -8.04
CA PRO A 458 -19.05 -17.63 -8.54
C PRO A 458 -18.81 -17.26 -10.01
N ASP A 459 -19.91 -17.05 -10.74
CA ASP A 459 -19.82 -16.60 -12.13
C ASP A 459 -19.34 -15.15 -12.21
N LEU A 460 -18.23 -14.92 -12.89
CA LEU A 460 -17.60 -13.60 -13.02
C LEU A 460 -18.10 -12.77 -14.21
N ARG A 461 -19.04 -13.28 -15.02
CA ARG A 461 -19.50 -12.59 -16.25
C ARG A 461 -20.19 -11.26 -16.00
N GLN A 462 -20.78 -11.08 -14.84
CA GLN A 462 -21.47 -9.83 -14.45
C GLN A 462 -20.64 -8.95 -13.50
N LEU A 463 -19.41 -9.33 -13.21
CA LEU A 463 -18.52 -8.56 -12.35
C LEU A 463 -18.26 -7.17 -12.93
N GLN A 464 -18.36 -6.14 -12.10
CA GLN A 464 -18.17 -4.74 -12.47
C GLN A 464 -17.24 -4.03 -11.47
N PRO A 465 -16.39 -3.09 -11.93
CA PRO A 465 -15.64 -2.23 -11.02
C PRO A 465 -16.54 -1.66 -9.92
N GLY A 466 -16.05 -1.71 -8.68
CA GLY A 466 -16.81 -1.33 -7.49
C GLY A 466 -17.57 -2.47 -6.80
N ASP A 467 -17.73 -3.64 -7.42
CA ASP A 467 -18.35 -4.76 -6.73
C ASP A 467 -17.53 -5.18 -5.50
N LEU A 468 -18.22 -5.53 -4.42
CA LEU A 468 -17.61 -6.15 -3.25
C LEU A 468 -17.37 -7.62 -3.54
N LEU A 469 -16.16 -8.07 -3.27
CA LEU A 469 -15.73 -9.45 -3.34
C LEU A 469 -15.60 -9.98 -1.91
N LEU A 470 -16.35 -11.00 -1.59
CA LEU A 470 -16.43 -11.60 -0.27
C LEU A 470 -15.81 -12.99 -0.32
N PHE A 471 -14.81 -13.24 0.52
CA PHE A 471 -13.97 -14.43 0.49
C PHE A 471 -14.04 -15.21 1.80
N ASP A 472 -13.93 -16.51 1.68
CA ASP A 472 -13.73 -17.48 2.75
C ASP A 472 -12.26 -17.95 2.70
N VAL A 473 -11.38 -17.15 3.30
CA VAL A 473 -9.92 -17.35 3.18
C VAL A 473 -9.37 -18.31 4.23
N ASN A 474 -9.98 -18.31 5.41
CA ASN A 474 -9.47 -19.04 6.57
C ASN A 474 -10.22 -20.36 6.84
N ASP A 475 -10.98 -20.87 5.88
CA ASP A 475 -11.63 -22.17 5.99
C ASP A 475 -10.57 -23.29 6.15
N ARG A 476 -10.13 -23.49 7.39
CA ARG A 476 -9.27 -24.59 7.79
C ARG A 476 -10.10 -25.57 8.58
N GLU A 477 -10.02 -26.83 8.20
CA GLU A 477 -10.59 -27.94 8.97
C GLU A 477 -10.13 -27.84 10.43
N GLY A 478 -11.05 -27.55 11.34
CA GLY A 478 -10.77 -27.36 12.78
C GLY A 478 -10.68 -25.93 13.26
N ASP A 479 -10.95 -24.92 12.43
CA ASP A 479 -11.10 -23.56 12.93
C ASP A 479 -12.27 -23.46 13.92
N PRO A 480 -12.10 -22.71 15.05
CA PRO A 480 -13.17 -22.58 16.03
C PRO A 480 -14.38 -21.93 15.37
N VAL A 481 -15.53 -22.59 15.50
CA VAL A 481 -16.79 -22.07 15.00
C VAL A 481 -17.17 -20.82 15.82
N ASP A 482 -17.01 -19.64 15.22
CA ASP A 482 -17.62 -18.43 15.77
C ASP A 482 -19.14 -18.68 15.86
N PRO A 483 -19.78 -18.53 17.01
CA PRO A 483 -21.24 -18.65 17.13
C PRO A 483 -22.00 -17.62 16.26
N ASP A 484 -21.33 -16.55 15.80
CA ASP A 484 -21.75 -15.68 14.71
C ASP A 484 -21.17 -16.12 13.35
N ALA A 485 -20.79 -17.40 13.17
CA ALA A 485 -20.02 -17.93 12.09
C ALA A 485 -20.62 -17.67 10.72
N TYR A 486 -20.07 -16.68 10.09
CA TYR A 486 -20.16 -16.53 8.64
C TYR A 486 -18.95 -17.26 8.04
N ALA A 487 -19.16 -18.05 7.00
CA ALA A 487 -18.06 -18.65 6.23
C ALA A 487 -17.09 -17.58 5.68
N VAL A 488 -17.56 -16.37 5.46
CA VAL A 488 -16.81 -15.27 4.89
C VAL A 488 -16.06 -14.46 5.96
N ASP A 489 -14.77 -14.33 5.79
CA ASP A 489 -13.88 -13.61 6.71
C ASP A 489 -13.15 -12.42 6.07
N HIS A 490 -13.19 -12.25 4.75
CA HIS A 490 -12.50 -11.18 4.05
C HIS A 490 -13.37 -10.51 2.99
N VAL A 491 -13.14 -9.20 2.75
CA VAL A 491 -13.82 -8.40 1.73
C VAL A 491 -12.86 -7.49 0.97
N ALA A 492 -13.12 -7.31 -0.31
CA ALA A 492 -12.37 -6.44 -1.21
C ALA A 492 -13.29 -5.66 -2.15
N VAL A 493 -12.72 -4.67 -2.84
CA VAL A 493 -13.37 -3.89 -3.90
C VAL A 493 -12.76 -4.25 -5.25
N TYR A 494 -13.54 -4.71 -6.19
CA TYR A 494 -13.08 -5.04 -7.54
C TYR A 494 -12.69 -3.78 -8.31
N LEU A 495 -11.52 -3.80 -8.95
CA LEU A 495 -11.02 -2.67 -9.74
C LEU A 495 -11.25 -2.81 -11.24
N GLY A 496 -11.13 -4.00 -11.77
CA GLY A 496 -11.10 -4.26 -13.20
C GLY A 496 -9.92 -5.15 -13.63
N PRO A 497 -9.81 -5.47 -14.92
CA PRO A 497 -8.66 -6.20 -15.44
C PRO A 497 -7.40 -5.32 -15.44
N ASP A 498 -6.26 -5.91 -15.07
CA ASP A 498 -4.96 -5.27 -15.17
C ASP A 498 -4.39 -5.37 -16.61
N GLN A 499 -3.17 -4.82 -16.81
CA GLN A 499 -2.49 -4.85 -18.12
C GLN A 499 -2.19 -6.27 -18.63
N ALA A 500 -2.23 -7.28 -17.77
CA ALA A 500 -2.10 -8.68 -18.14
C ALA A 500 -3.47 -9.38 -18.33
N GLY A 501 -4.56 -8.64 -18.21
CA GLY A 501 -5.93 -9.15 -18.29
C GLY A 501 -6.41 -9.87 -17.03
N LYS A 502 -5.65 -9.83 -15.93
CA LYS A 502 -6.04 -10.45 -14.66
C LYS A 502 -7.04 -9.56 -13.92
N ARG A 503 -8.09 -10.15 -13.37
CA ARG A 503 -9.15 -9.45 -12.61
C ARG A 503 -8.63 -9.02 -11.26
N ARG A 504 -8.32 -7.74 -11.11
CA ARG A 504 -7.63 -7.17 -9.96
C ARG A 504 -8.59 -6.48 -8.99
N PHE A 505 -8.27 -6.58 -7.70
CA PHE A 505 -9.05 -5.96 -6.64
C PHE A 505 -8.16 -5.23 -5.62
N LEU A 506 -8.79 -4.40 -4.80
CA LEU A 506 -8.23 -3.69 -3.65
C LEU A 506 -8.78 -4.29 -2.36
N SER A 507 -7.89 -4.62 -1.41
CA SER A 507 -8.32 -5.00 -0.07
C SER A 507 -7.31 -4.60 0.99
N SER A 508 -7.77 -4.28 2.20
CA SER A 508 -6.90 -4.14 3.37
C SER A 508 -6.60 -5.53 3.92
N ARG A 509 -5.32 -5.86 4.02
CA ARG A 509 -4.84 -7.18 4.41
C ARG A 509 -4.05 -7.14 5.70
N LYS A 510 -3.92 -8.30 6.34
CA LYS A 510 -3.24 -8.49 7.61
C LYS A 510 -1.74 -8.19 7.57
N SER A 511 -1.11 -8.18 6.42
CA SER A 511 0.31 -7.89 6.27
C SER A 511 0.55 -6.49 5.72
N ALA A 512 1.53 -5.91 6.25
CA ALA A 512 2.35 -4.77 5.95
C ALA A 512 1.68 -3.47 5.44
N ASP A 513 0.77 -3.47 4.47
CA ASP A 513 0.52 -2.25 3.70
C ASP A 513 -0.90 -1.69 3.76
N GLY A 514 -1.77 -2.25 4.62
CA GLY A 514 -3.17 -1.85 4.61
C GLY A 514 -3.84 -2.17 3.25
N PRO A 515 -4.61 -1.24 2.66
CA PRO A 515 -5.22 -1.41 1.35
C PRO A 515 -4.18 -1.53 0.24
N THR A 516 -4.25 -2.61 -0.55
CA THR A 516 -3.30 -2.91 -1.62
C THR A 516 -4.00 -3.57 -2.81
N MET A 517 -3.50 -3.31 -4.02
CA MET A 517 -3.81 -4.05 -5.24
C MET A 517 -2.63 -4.88 -5.74
N ALA A 518 -1.49 -4.85 -5.05
CA ALA A 518 -0.29 -5.60 -5.39
C ALA A 518 -0.39 -7.07 -5.00
N ASP A 519 0.61 -7.85 -5.39
CA ASP A 519 0.69 -9.29 -5.11
C ASP A 519 1.47 -9.58 -3.81
N ILE A 520 1.29 -8.72 -2.80
CA ILE A 520 1.89 -8.87 -1.48
C ILE A 520 0.96 -9.75 -0.62
N SER A 521 1.51 -10.78 0.01
CA SER A 521 0.76 -11.76 0.82
C SER A 521 -0.38 -12.45 0.04
N GLY A 522 -0.09 -12.82 -1.19
CA GLY A 522 -1.03 -13.41 -2.14
C GLY A 522 -1.41 -12.45 -3.26
N ALA A 523 -1.67 -12.97 -4.44
CA ALA A 523 -2.05 -12.17 -5.58
C ALA A 523 -3.41 -11.52 -5.40
N SER A 524 -3.51 -10.20 -5.62
CA SER A 524 -4.79 -9.46 -5.60
C SER A 524 -5.61 -9.70 -6.87
N THR A 525 -5.73 -10.95 -7.28
CA THR A 525 -6.41 -11.34 -8.53
C THR A 525 -7.39 -12.49 -8.32
N LEU A 526 -8.36 -12.61 -9.21
CA LEU A 526 -9.35 -13.68 -9.23
C LEU A 526 -8.99 -14.81 -10.22
N GLU A 527 -7.72 -14.97 -10.54
CA GLU A 527 -7.23 -16.03 -11.42
C GLU A 527 -6.76 -17.25 -10.61
N SER A 528 -7.34 -18.41 -10.91
CA SER A 528 -6.98 -19.70 -10.30
C SER A 528 -5.74 -20.30 -11.01
N PRO A 529 -4.85 -20.98 -10.29
CA PRO A 529 -4.90 -21.19 -8.84
C PRO A 529 -4.47 -19.95 -8.05
N GLY A 530 -5.17 -19.65 -6.97
CA GLY A 530 -4.83 -18.52 -6.11
C GLY A 530 -5.76 -18.45 -4.90
N ILE A 531 -5.21 -18.09 -3.74
CA ILE A 531 -5.95 -18.09 -2.47
C ILE A 531 -7.28 -17.33 -2.56
N TYR A 532 -7.28 -16.17 -3.20
CA TYR A 532 -8.49 -15.35 -3.34
C TYR A 532 -9.42 -15.84 -4.46
N ALA A 533 -8.89 -16.38 -5.55
CA ALA A 533 -9.70 -16.97 -6.60
C ALA A 533 -10.44 -18.21 -6.09
N ASP A 534 -9.70 -19.05 -5.34
CA ASP A 534 -10.21 -20.32 -4.85
C ASP A 534 -11.18 -20.15 -3.65
N SER A 535 -11.02 -19.07 -2.86
CA SER A 535 -11.87 -18.73 -1.71
C SER A 535 -13.00 -17.74 -2.00
N LEU A 536 -13.16 -17.26 -3.25
CA LEU A 536 -14.25 -16.34 -3.57
C LEU A 536 -15.60 -16.99 -3.31
N HIS A 537 -16.39 -16.38 -2.40
CA HIS A 537 -17.68 -16.87 -1.97
C HIS A 537 -18.84 -16.08 -2.60
N THR A 538 -18.82 -14.74 -2.50
CA THR A 538 -19.94 -13.91 -2.97
C THR A 538 -19.42 -12.67 -3.68
N ILE A 539 -20.12 -12.28 -4.74
CA ILE A 539 -20.00 -10.99 -5.41
C ILE A 539 -21.25 -10.18 -5.08
N HIS A 540 -21.06 -9.01 -4.48
CA HIS A 540 -22.15 -8.15 -4.04
C HIS A 540 -22.00 -6.74 -4.63
N ARG A 541 -23.09 -6.17 -5.13
CA ARG A 541 -23.15 -4.82 -5.72
C ARG A 541 -24.01 -3.91 -4.84
N VAL A 542 -23.35 -2.88 -4.25
CA VAL A 542 -24.00 -1.92 -3.35
C VAL A 542 -25.00 -1.01 -4.05
#